data_a2d75bf441e001779b3ec4825eebf30a
#
_entry.id   a2d75bf441e001779b3ec4825eebf30a
#
_cell.length_a   1.000
_cell.length_b   1.000
_cell.length_c   1.000
_cell.angle_alpha   90.00
_cell.angle_beta   90.00
_cell.angle_gamma   90.00
#
_symmetry.space_group_name_H-M   'P 1'
#
loop_
_entity.id
_entity.type
_entity.pdbx_description
1 polymer ?
#
loop_
_entity_poly.entity_id
_entity_poly.type
_entity_poly.pdbx_seq_one_letter_code
_entity_poly.pdbx_strand_id
1 'polypeptide(L)'
;MSDTPPKIDLNFPLDGRVALVTGGASGIGAAIAAAFAAKGAKVAVLDINADVAKAKAEELGGSAKPFVCDVSSPASVEKAVDDVVETFGGIDIAVNSAGIVALAPAEDLTLSQWDRTIDINLKGSFLITQAVGRRMIAAGRGGKIVNLASQAGTVAIEEHVAYCASKFGVIGMSKTFAAEWGKHGITVNTISPTIVLTELGKQAWAGEKGENAKKRIPTGRFAFPEEIAAAAVFLASPGADMINGADLLIDGGYTIL
;
A
#
# COMPACT_ATOMS: atom_id res chain seq x y z
N MET A 1 5.67 -26.58 -16.98
CA MET A 1 5.81 -26.06 -15.61
C MET A 1 6.27 -27.21 -14.74
N SER A 2 7.17 -26.99 -13.79
CA SER A 2 7.65 -28.08 -12.91
C SER A 2 6.56 -28.38 -11.87
N ASP A 3 6.18 -29.64 -11.72
CA ASP A 3 5.25 -30.11 -10.66
C ASP A 3 5.95 -30.27 -9.30
N THR A 4 7.20 -29.80 -9.19
CA THR A 4 7.93 -29.82 -7.92
C THR A 4 7.47 -28.65 -7.05
N PRO A 5 7.01 -28.89 -5.81
CA PRO A 5 6.57 -27.82 -4.94
C PRO A 5 7.72 -26.84 -4.62
N PRO A 6 7.45 -25.52 -4.58
CA PRO A 6 8.47 -24.56 -4.22
C PRO A 6 8.90 -24.75 -2.75
N LYS A 7 10.18 -24.52 -2.47
CA LYS A 7 10.65 -24.45 -1.08
C LYS A 7 10.36 -23.06 -0.54
N ILE A 8 9.42 -22.97 0.41
CA ILE A 8 9.01 -21.71 1.04
C ILE A 8 9.77 -21.53 2.34
N ASP A 9 10.47 -20.38 2.48
CA ASP A 9 11.05 -19.93 3.74
C ASP A 9 9.99 -19.15 4.52
N LEU A 10 9.57 -19.67 5.68
CA LEU A 10 8.55 -19.05 6.54
C LEU A 10 9.06 -17.82 7.30
N ASN A 11 10.34 -17.48 7.18
CA ASN A 11 10.87 -16.20 7.66
C ASN A 11 10.56 -15.05 6.68
N PHE A 12 10.07 -15.37 5.47
CA PHE A 12 9.71 -14.41 4.43
C PHE A 12 10.81 -13.39 4.14
N PRO A 13 12.04 -13.82 3.80
CA PRO A 13 13.12 -12.91 3.47
C PRO A 13 12.84 -12.17 2.15
N LEU A 14 13.32 -10.94 2.09
CA LEU A 14 13.25 -10.08 0.89
C LEU A 14 14.65 -9.66 0.41
N ASP A 15 15.67 -10.46 0.73
CA ASP A 15 17.07 -10.18 0.44
C ASP A 15 17.30 -9.82 -1.03
N GLY A 16 17.91 -8.63 -1.23
CA GLY A 16 18.24 -8.12 -2.56
C GLY A 16 17.07 -7.65 -3.42
N ARG A 17 15.81 -7.86 -3.00
CA ARG A 17 14.64 -7.34 -3.70
C ARG A 17 14.57 -5.83 -3.62
N VAL A 18 14.14 -5.20 -4.70
CA VAL A 18 13.90 -3.75 -4.76
C VAL A 18 12.42 -3.50 -4.50
N ALA A 19 12.14 -2.77 -3.42
CA ALA A 19 10.79 -2.42 -3.00
C ALA A 19 10.55 -0.91 -3.11
N LEU A 20 9.53 -0.52 -3.87
CA LEU A 20 9.04 0.85 -4.00
C LEU A 20 7.83 1.02 -3.07
N VAL A 21 7.85 2.03 -2.19
CA VAL A 21 6.74 2.31 -1.25
C VAL A 21 6.32 3.77 -1.38
N THR A 22 5.09 4.03 -1.87
CA THR A 22 4.53 5.38 -1.91
C THR A 22 3.93 5.78 -0.55
N GLY A 23 4.02 7.06 -0.17
CA GLY A 23 3.73 7.48 1.19
C GLY A 23 4.64 6.78 2.21
N GLY A 24 5.82 6.36 1.76
CA GLY A 24 6.77 5.55 2.52
C GLY A 24 7.46 6.28 3.68
N ALA A 25 7.25 7.59 3.80
CA ALA A 25 7.89 8.40 4.83
C ALA A 25 7.09 8.52 6.13
N SER A 26 5.81 8.11 6.15
CA SER A 26 4.95 8.25 7.33
C SER A 26 3.96 7.09 7.48
N GLY A 27 3.39 6.98 8.68
CA GLY A 27 2.27 6.08 8.97
C GLY A 27 2.51 4.61 8.56
N ILE A 28 1.53 4.02 7.88
CA ILE A 28 1.55 2.63 7.43
C ILE A 28 2.69 2.40 6.42
N GLY A 29 2.87 3.34 5.47
CA GLY A 29 3.93 3.24 4.47
C GLY A 29 5.32 3.19 5.08
N ALA A 30 5.59 4.01 6.11
CA ALA A 30 6.85 4.01 6.83
C ALA A 30 7.09 2.70 7.58
N ALA A 31 6.06 2.13 8.21
CA ALA A 31 6.17 0.83 8.89
C ALA A 31 6.46 -0.31 7.88
N ILE A 32 5.81 -0.28 6.70
CA ILE A 32 6.07 -1.25 5.62
C ILE A 32 7.50 -1.09 5.11
N ALA A 33 7.96 0.15 4.85
CA ALA A 33 9.33 0.42 4.41
C ALA A 33 10.36 -0.10 5.42
N ALA A 34 10.13 0.13 6.72
CA ALA A 34 11.00 -0.39 7.79
C ALA A 34 11.01 -1.92 7.83
N ALA A 35 9.85 -2.56 7.76
CA ALA A 35 9.75 -4.02 7.75
C ALA A 35 10.45 -4.63 6.54
N PHE A 36 10.31 -4.03 5.35
CA PHE A 36 11.01 -4.50 4.14
C PHE A 36 12.52 -4.36 4.24
N ALA A 37 13.01 -3.21 4.76
CA ALA A 37 14.45 -3.02 5.02
C ALA A 37 14.99 -4.05 6.02
N ALA A 38 14.27 -4.31 7.11
CA ALA A 38 14.62 -5.34 8.09
C ALA A 38 14.62 -6.76 7.52
N LYS A 39 13.89 -7.01 6.40
CA LYS A 39 13.87 -8.29 5.68
C LYS A 39 14.88 -8.34 4.52
N GLY A 40 15.81 -7.37 4.42
CA GLY A 40 16.90 -7.35 3.44
C GLY A 40 16.57 -6.71 2.10
N ALA A 41 15.41 -6.08 1.95
CA ALA A 41 15.06 -5.37 0.73
C ALA A 41 15.84 -4.05 0.59
N LYS A 42 16.11 -3.66 -0.66
CA LYS A 42 16.49 -2.29 -1.04
C LYS A 42 15.21 -1.47 -1.15
N VAL A 43 15.06 -0.41 -0.37
CA VAL A 43 13.80 0.32 -0.27
C VAL A 43 13.88 1.69 -0.95
N ALA A 44 13.05 1.90 -1.95
CA ALA A 44 12.76 3.23 -2.50
C ALA A 44 11.60 3.84 -1.67
N VAL A 45 11.91 4.87 -0.88
CA VAL A 45 10.95 5.62 -0.08
C VAL A 45 10.42 6.77 -0.91
N LEU A 46 9.18 6.64 -1.42
CA LEU A 46 8.54 7.66 -2.23
C LEU A 46 7.59 8.50 -1.36
N ASP A 47 7.75 9.82 -1.42
CA ASP A 47 6.84 10.77 -0.79
C ASP A 47 6.77 12.07 -1.60
N ILE A 48 5.69 12.83 -1.45
CA ILE A 48 5.58 14.15 -2.07
C ILE A 48 6.52 15.16 -1.41
N ASN A 49 6.86 14.96 -0.14
CA ASN A 49 7.76 15.80 0.63
C ASN A 49 9.17 15.19 0.62
N ALA A 50 10.09 15.88 -0.07
CA ALA A 50 11.48 15.46 -0.22
C ALA A 50 12.22 15.30 1.13
N ASP A 51 11.98 16.21 2.09
CA ASP A 51 12.70 16.21 3.36
C ASP A 51 12.29 15.03 4.25
N VAL A 52 10.98 14.72 4.30
CA VAL A 52 10.51 13.56 5.09
C VAL A 52 10.91 12.23 4.43
N ALA A 53 10.90 12.16 3.09
CA ALA A 53 11.42 10.99 2.37
C ALA A 53 12.90 10.75 2.66
N LYS A 54 13.69 11.81 2.63
CA LYS A 54 15.13 11.79 2.95
C LYS A 54 15.38 11.34 4.38
N ALA A 55 14.71 11.98 5.35
CA ALA A 55 14.86 11.64 6.77
C ALA A 55 14.51 10.16 7.03
N LYS A 56 13.42 9.65 6.41
CA LYS A 56 13.04 8.24 6.56
C LYS A 56 14.06 7.30 5.92
N ALA A 57 14.56 7.61 4.73
CA ALA A 57 15.59 6.78 4.10
C ALA A 57 16.89 6.74 4.92
N GLU A 58 17.28 7.87 5.53
CA GLU A 58 18.44 7.94 6.43
C GLU A 58 18.21 7.12 7.72
N GLU A 59 17.01 7.20 8.31
CA GLU A 59 16.61 6.38 9.47
C GLU A 59 16.68 4.88 9.18
N LEU A 60 16.20 4.46 8.01
CA LEU A 60 16.23 3.06 7.59
C LEU A 60 17.66 2.59 7.29
N GLY A 61 18.54 3.50 6.90
CA GLY A 61 19.95 3.21 6.60
C GLY A 61 20.15 2.26 5.41
N GLY A 62 21.37 1.73 5.32
CA GLY A 62 21.71 0.67 4.38
C GLY A 62 21.41 1.02 2.93
N SER A 63 20.48 0.30 2.34
CA SER A 63 20.08 0.40 0.92
C SER A 63 18.80 1.19 0.68
N ALA A 64 18.27 1.90 1.68
CA ALA A 64 17.12 2.78 1.48
C ALA A 64 17.52 4.09 0.78
N LYS A 65 16.70 4.55 -0.16
CA LYS A 65 16.90 5.81 -0.89
C LYS A 65 15.60 6.59 -0.99
N PRO A 66 15.64 7.94 -0.88
CA PRO A 66 14.46 8.80 -1.02
C PRO A 66 14.19 9.14 -2.49
N PHE A 67 12.92 9.25 -2.85
CA PHE A 67 12.47 9.74 -4.15
C PHE A 67 11.26 10.65 -3.95
N VAL A 68 11.23 11.77 -4.67
CA VAL A 68 10.07 12.68 -4.67
C VAL A 68 9.04 12.17 -5.66
N CYS A 69 7.80 12.00 -5.21
CA CYS A 69 6.72 11.56 -6.07
C CYS A 69 5.37 12.13 -5.64
N ASP A 70 4.77 12.93 -6.51
CA ASP A 70 3.35 13.25 -6.45
C ASP A 70 2.59 12.16 -7.24
N VAL A 71 1.92 11.28 -6.52
CA VAL A 71 1.20 10.14 -7.13
C VAL A 71 0.02 10.59 -8.01
N SER A 72 -0.51 11.80 -7.84
CA SER A 72 -1.59 12.36 -8.65
C SER A 72 -1.13 12.86 -10.03
N SER A 73 0.19 13.05 -10.21
CA SER A 73 0.82 13.57 -11.44
C SER A 73 1.45 12.43 -12.27
N PRO A 74 0.94 12.15 -13.48
CA PRO A 74 1.52 11.12 -14.34
C PRO A 74 3.01 11.33 -14.62
N ALA A 75 3.43 12.58 -14.88
CA ALA A 75 4.84 12.89 -15.16
C ALA A 75 5.74 12.65 -13.94
N SER A 76 5.27 13.00 -12.74
CA SER A 76 5.99 12.76 -11.48
C SER A 76 6.14 11.26 -11.22
N VAL A 77 5.09 10.48 -11.47
CA VAL A 77 5.09 9.03 -11.31
C VAL A 77 6.07 8.35 -12.25
N GLU A 78 6.00 8.65 -13.56
CA GLU A 78 6.92 8.05 -14.55
C GLU A 78 8.37 8.38 -14.21
N LYS A 79 8.66 9.66 -13.88
CA LYS A 79 10.00 10.07 -13.49
C LYS A 79 10.48 9.33 -12.23
N ALA A 80 9.68 9.26 -11.18
CA ALA A 80 10.07 8.60 -9.93
C ALA A 80 10.32 7.10 -10.12
N VAL A 81 9.48 6.42 -10.92
CA VAL A 81 9.66 5.00 -11.24
C VAL A 81 10.94 4.77 -12.05
N ASP A 82 11.24 5.64 -13.04
CA ASP A 82 12.48 5.55 -13.81
C ASP A 82 13.72 5.81 -12.95
N ASP A 83 13.69 6.81 -12.08
CA ASP A 83 14.78 7.11 -11.13
C ASP A 83 15.06 5.89 -10.20
N VAL A 84 14.00 5.18 -9.76
CA VAL A 84 14.15 3.95 -8.95
C VAL A 84 14.79 2.83 -9.77
N VAL A 85 14.35 2.63 -11.01
CA VAL A 85 14.93 1.62 -11.91
C VAL A 85 16.39 1.93 -12.20
N GLU A 86 16.74 3.19 -12.46
CA GLU A 86 18.13 3.61 -12.69
C GLU A 86 18.99 3.38 -11.44
N THR A 87 18.47 3.70 -10.25
CA THR A 87 19.23 3.60 -8.99
C THR A 87 19.48 2.14 -8.57
N PHE A 88 18.49 1.26 -8.74
CA PHE A 88 18.53 -0.09 -8.17
C PHE A 88 18.60 -1.22 -9.21
N GLY A 89 18.41 -0.91 -10.50
CA GLY A 89 18.43 -1.88 -11.60
C GLY A 89 17.10 -2.59 -11.86
N GLY A 90 16.01 -2.13 -11.23
CA GLY A 90 14.67 -2.66 -11.43
C GLY A 90 13.79 -2.50 -10.21
N ILE A 91 12.56 -3.06 -10.28
CA ILE A 91 11.59 -3.07 -9.18
C ILE A 91 11.01 -4.48 -9.09
N ASP A 92 11.05 -5.09 -7.90
CA ASP A 92 10.50 -6.42 -7.64
C ASP A 92 9.18 -6.33 -6.84
N ILE A 93 9.03 -5.28 -6.02
CA ILE A 93 7.89 -5.08 -5.13
C ILE A 93 7.43 -3.63 -5.24
N ALA A 94 6.12 -3.40 -5.33
CA ALA A 94 5.54 -2.06 -5.20
C ALA A 94 4.43 -2.07 -4.14
N VAL A 95 4.43 -1.06 -3.27
CA VAL A 95 3.38 -0.83 -2.28
C VAL A 95 2.79 0.56 -2.48
N ASN A 96 1.50 0.62 -2.80
CA ASN A 96 0.75 1.86 -2.89
C ASN A 96 0.11 2.16 -1.55
N SER A 97 0.79 2.99 -0.73
CA SER A 97 0.32 3.41 0.60
C SER A 97 -0.01 4.91 0.70
N ALA A 98 0.34 5.71 -0.31
CA ALA A 98 -0.07 7.10 -0.36
C ALA A 98 -1.59 7.22 -0.41
N GLY A 99 -2.17 8.06 0.45
CA GLY A 99 -3.61 8.26 0.50
C GLY A 99 -4.03 9.33 1.49
N ILE A 100 -5.20 9.88 1.26
CA ILE A 100 -5.84 10.90 2.11
C ILE A 100 -7.29 10.52 2.40
N VAL A 101 -7.88 11.19 3.39
CA VAL A 101 -9.31 11.15 3.67
C VAL A 101 -9.83 12.58 3.77
N ALA A 102 -10.98 12.83 3.14
CA ALA A 102 -11.78 14.03 3.35
C ALA A 102 -13.10 13.61 3.99
N LEU A 103 -13.41 14.19 5.14
CA LEU A 103 -14.60 13.87 5.92
C LEU A 103 -15.65 14.99 5.78
N ALA A 104 -16.83 14.62 5.30
CA ALA A 104 -18.00 15.49 5.30
C ALA A 104 -19.27 14.64 5.13
N PRO A 105 -20.43 15.08 5.62
CA PRO A 105 -21.72 14.54 5.20
C PRO A 105 -21.79 14.51 3.65
N ALA A 106 -22.45 13.51 3.08
CA ALA A 106 -22.45 13.31 1.63
C ALA A 106 -22.95 14.53 0.83
N GLU A 107 -23.95 15.23 1.38
CA GLU A 107 -24.55 16.44 0.80
C GLU A 107 -23.63 17.67 0.87
N ASP A 108 -22.66 17.69 1.78
CA ASP A 108 -21.76 18.83 2.01
C ASP A 108 -20.35 18.61 1.43
N LEU A 109 -20.04 17.39 0.94
CA LEU A 109 -18.73 17.11 0.37
C LEU A 109 -18.52 17.94 -0.89
N THR A 110 -17.49 18.79 -0.89
CA THR A 110 -17.18 19.61 -2.06
C THR A 110 -16.57 18.79 -3.20
N LEU A 111 -16.80 19.22 -4.45
CA LEU A 111 -16.18 18.57 -5.62
C LEU A 111 -14.64 18.54 -5.51
N SER A 112 -14.02 19.59 -5.01
CA SER A 112 -12.56 19.64 -4.80
C SER A 112 -12.07 18.57 -3.81
N GLN A 113 -12.81 18.31 -2.74
CA GLN A 113 -12.48 17.23 -1.79
C GLN A 113 -12.66 15.85 -2.43
N TRP A 114 -13.72 15.68 -3.23
CA TRP A 114 -13.96 14.48 -4.02
C TRP A 114 -12.80 14.25 -5.00
N ASP A 115 -12.54 15.20 -5.88
CA ASP A 115 -11.52 15.07 -6.93
C ASP A 115 -10.15 14.77 -6.33
N ARG A 116 -9.74 15.52 -5.29
CA ARG A 116 -8.46 15.29 -4.62
C ARG A 116 -8.35 13.89 -4.00
N THR A 117 -9.43 13.39 -3.40
CA THR A 117 -9.45 12.05 -2.81
C THR A 117 -9.33 10.97 -3.89
N ILE A 118 -10.08 11.10 -4.98
CA ILE A 118 -10.02 10.17 -6.12
C ILE A 118 -8.65 10.24 -6.82
N ASP A 119 -8.13 11.44 -7.06
CA ASP A 119 -6.85 11.64 -7.74
C ASP A 119 -5.67 11.01 -6.97
N ILE A 120 -5.65 11.13 -5.65
CA ILE A 120 -4.57 10.57 -4.85
C ILE A 120 -4.79 9.07 -4.61
N ASN A 121 -5.95 8.67 -4.07
CA ASN A 121 -6.14 7.32 -3.58
C ASN A 121 -6.32 6.29 -4.70
N LEU A 122 -7.14 6.62 -5.73
CA LEU A 122 -7.48 5.69 -6.79
C LEU A 122 -6.61 5.89 -8.02
N LYS A 123 -6.61 7.08 -8.62
CA LYS A 123 -5.81 7.38 -9.80
C LYS A 123 -4.31 7.28 -9.51
N GLY A 124 -3.85 7.75 -8.34
CA GLY A 124 -2.44 7.63 -7.94
C GLY A 124 -2.00 6.17 -7.82
N SER A 125 -2.80 5.33 -7.16
CA SER A 125 -2.55 3.89 -7.09
C SER A 125 -2.55 3.24 -8.48
N PHE A 126 -3.46 3.65 -9.39
CA PHE A 126 -3.48 3.20 -10.77
C PHE A 126 -2.19 3.57 -11.51
N LEU A 127 -1.77 4.84 -11.45
CA LEU A 127 -0.59 5.34 -12.16
C LEU A 127 0.68 4.62 -11.73
N ILE A 128 0.92 4.48 -10.42
CA ILE A 128 2.07 3.75 -9.89
C ILE A 128 2.02 2.28 -10.30
N THR A 129 0.86 1.62 -10.10
CA THR A 129 0.69 0.20 -10.46
C THR A 129 0.98 -0.02 -11.94
N GLN A 130 0.46 0.85 -12.83
CA GLN A 130 0.68 0.74 -14.27
C GLN A 130 2.14 1.00 -14.65
N ALA A 131 2.76 2.06 -14.12
CA ALA A 131 4.14 2.40 -14.40
C ALA A 131 5.11 1.29 -13.96
N VAL A 132 4.95 0.77 -12.73
CA VAL A 132 5.75 -0.34 -12.22
C VAL A 132 5.48 -1.63 -13.00
N GLY A 133 4.21 -1.95 -13.25
CA GLY A 133 3.82 -3.14 -13.99
C GLY A 133 4.44 -3.22 -15.38
N ARG A 134 4.49 -2.10 -16.11
CA ARG A 134 5.20 -2.03 -17.41
C ARG A 134 6.68 -2.40 -17.29
N ARG A 135 7.39 -1.91 -16.25
CA ARG A 135 8.80 -2.23 -16.00
C ARG A 135 8.99 -3.69 -15.60
N MET A 136 8.08 -4.23 -14.75
CA MET A 136 8.11 -5.65 -14.36
C MET A 136 7.87 -6.58 -15.56
N ILE A 137 6.87 -6.27 -16.41
CA ILE A 137 6.57 -7.04 -17.64
C ILE A 137 7.77 -7.01 -18.59
N ALA A 138 8.34 -5.83 -18.83
CA ALA A 138 9.52 -5.68 -19.71
C ALA A 138 10.74 -6.42 -19.17
N ALA A 139 10.92 -6.48 -17.86
CA ALA A 139 12.01 -7.21 -17.23
C ALA A 139 11.83 -8.74 -17.23
N GLY A 140 10.59 -9.24 -17.35
CA GLY A 140 10.28 -10.67 -17.45
C GLY A 140 10.58 -11.51 -16.20
N ARG A 141 10.71 -10.86 -15.02
CA ARG A 141 11.08 -11.52 -13.75
C ARG A 141 9.92 -11.71 -12.77
N GLY A 142 8.70 -11.32 -13.18
CA GLY A 142 7.55 -11.26 -12.30
C GLY A 142 7.62 -10.06 -11.34
N GLY A 143 6.80 -10.11 -10.29
CA GLY A 143 6.76 -9.04 -9.30
C GLY A 143 5.61 -9.15 -8.31
N LYS A 144 5.62 -8.30 -7.29
CA LYS A 144 4.61 -8.22 -6.24
C LYS A 144 4.08 -6.79 -6.12
N ILE A 145 2.77 -6.61 -6.23
CA ILE A 145 2.13 -5.30 -6.04
C ILE A 145 1.10 -5.43 -4.92
N VAL A 146 1.21 -4.56 -3.93
CA VAL A 146 0.29 -4.48 -2.80
C VAL A 146 -0.31 -3.08 -2.74
N ASN A 147 -1.62 -2.99 -2.90
CA ASN A 147 -2.35 -1.73 -2.83
C ASN A 147 -3.04 -1.59 -1.47
N LEU A 148 -2.80 -0.50 -0.74
CA LEU A 148 -3.51 -0.22 0.50
C LEU A 148 -4.93 0.25 0.19
N ALA A 149 -5.89 -0.66 0.40
CA ALA A 149 -7.30 -0.34 0.39
C ALA A 149 -7.75 0.11 1.81
N SER A 150 -8.85 -0.38 2.30
CA SER A 150 -9.40 -0.10 3.64
C SER A 150 -10.63 -0.99 3.86
N GLN A 151 -11.04 -1.22 5.11
CA GLN A 151 -12.40 -1.70 5.40
C GLN A 151 -13.48 -0.87 4.68
N ALA A 152 -13.22 0.42 4.43
CA ALA A 152 -14.07 1.32 3.65
C ALA A 152 -14.17 0.95 2.15
N GLY A 153 -13.42 -0.03 1.69
CA GLY A 153 -13.55 -0.67 0.36
C GLY A 153 -14.47 -1.89 0.38
N THR A 154 -15.00 -2.28 1.53
CA THR A 154 -15.88 -3.44 1.71
C THR A 154 -17.23 -3.03 2.31
N VAL A 155 -17.24 -2.08 3.25
CA VAL A 155 -18.43 -1.55 3.90
C VAL A 155 -18.50 -0.03 3.78
N ALA A 156 -19.72 0.51 3.87
CA ALA A 156 -19.92 1.95 3.92
C ALA A 156 -19.56 2.51 5.30
N ILE A 157 -18.96 3.70 5.30
CA ILE A 157 -18.67 4.47 6.50
C ILE A 157 -19.26 5.87 6.30
N GLU A 158 -20.03 6.35 7.28
CA GLU A 158 -20.60 7.70 7.25
C GLU A 158 -19.53 8.75 7.09
N GLU A 159 -19.84 9.86 6.42
CA GLU A 159 -18.93 10.98 6.11
C GLU A 159 -17.74 10.64 5.19
N HIS A 160 -17.68 9.41 4.62
CA HIS A 160 -16.52 8.93 3.85
C HIS A 160 -16.83 8.67 2.37
N VAL A 161 -17.82 9.33 1.75
CA VAL A 161 -18.29 8.96 0.40
C VAL A 161 -17.18 8.91 -0.65
N ALA A 162 -16.30 9.93 -0.76
CA ALA A 162 -15.19 9.92 -1.70
C ALA A 162 -14.13 8.87 -1.33
N TYR A 163 -13.86 8.71 -0.02
CA TYR A 163 -12.89 7.73 0.46
C TYR A 163 -13.37 6.30 0.19
N CYS A 164 -14.62 5.96 0.53
CA CYS A 164 -15.21 4.66 0.21
C CYS A 164 -15.16 4.40 -1.29
N ALA A 165 -15.63 5.33 -2.13
CA ALA A 165 -15.57 5.19 -3.59
C ALA A 165 -14.15 4.90 -4.07
N SER A 166 -13.14 5.62 -3.56
CA SER A 166 -11.74 5.39 -3.90
C SER A 166 -11.26 4.00 -3.51
N LYS A 167 -11.61 3.50 -2.30
CA LYS A 167 -11.11 2.23 -1.77
C LYS A 167 -11.82 1.02 -2.38
N PHE A 168 -13.11 1.10 -2.67
CA PHE A 168 -13.81 0.12 -3.52
C PHE A 168 -13.16 0.05 -4.91
N GLY A 169 -12.85 1.21 -5.51
CA GLY A 169 -12.16 1.29 -6.80
C GLY A 169 -10.78 0.64 -6.79
N VAL A 170 -9.99 0.83 -5.71
CA VAL A 170 -8.67 0.21 -5.55
C VAL A 170 -8.77 -1.31 -5.52
N ILE A 171 -9.76 -1.88 -4.81
CA ILE A 171 -9.97 -3.34 -4.77
C ILE A 171 -10.34 -3.86 -6.17
N GLY A 172 -11.30 -3.20 -6.85
CA GLY A 172 -11.73 -3.60 -8.20
C GLY A 172 -10.61 -3.53 -9.22
N MET A 173 -9.87 -2.41 -9.25
CA MET A 173 -8.71 -2.20 -10.10
C MET A 173 -7.63 -3.28 -9.86
N SER A 174 -7.32 -3.60 -8.62
CA SER A 174 -6.29 -4.59 -8.26
C SER A 174 -6.63 -5.97 -8.80
N LYS A 175 -7.90 -6.38 -8.75
CA LYS A 175 -8.36 -7.65 -9.32
C LYS A 175 -8.17 -7.71 -10.83
N THR A 176 -8.42 -6.60 -11.54
CA THR A 176 -8.22 -6.54 -13.00
C THR A 176 -6.74 -6.69 -13.35
N PHE A 177 -5.84 -5.94 -12.69
CA PHE A 177 -4.39 -6.09 -12.89
C PHE A 177 -3.92 -7.52 -12.56
N ALA A 178 -4.41 -8.11 -11.47
CA ALA A 178 -4.09 -9.49 -11.09
C ALA A 178 -4.47 -10.49 -12.20
N ALA A 179 -5.66 -10.35 -12.76
CA ALA A 179 -6.14 -11.22 -13.83
C ALA A 179 -5.30 -11.08 -15.12
N GLU A 180 -4.95 -9.85 -15.50
CA GLU A 180 -4.22 -9.60 -16.73
C GLU A 180 -2.73 -9.93 -16.64
N TRP A 181 -2.10 -9.71 -15.45
CA TRP A 181 -0.65 -9.79 -15.28
C TRP A 181 -0.16 -11.08 -14.63
N GLY A 182 -1.06 -11.94 -14.16
CA GLY A 182 -0.69 -13.26 -13.61
C GLY A 182 0.16 -14.08 -14.58
N LYS A 183 -0.13 -14.02 -15.88
CA LYS A 183 0.67 -14.68 -16.94
C LYS A 183 2.11 -14.19 -17.06
N HIS A 184 2.43 -13.01 -16.49
CA HIS A 184 3.77 -12.45 -16.41
C HIS A 184 4.46 -12.73 -15.07
N GLY A 185 3.84 -13.55 -14.20
CA GLY A 185 4.36 -13.83 -12.85
C GLY A 185 4.21 -12.66 -11.88
N ILE A 186 3.31 -11.71 -12.17
CA ILE A 186 3.04 -10.57 -11.29
C ILE A 186 1.77 -10.84 -10.50
N THR A 187 1.86 -10.76 -9.17
CA THR A 187 0.68 -10.80 -8.31
C THR A 187 0.31 -9.40 -7.85
N VAL A 188 -1.00 -9.10 -7.83
CA VAL A 188 -1.54 -7.82 -7.37
C VAL A 188 -2.61 -8.10 -6.33
N ASN A 189 -2.36 -7.66 -5.09
CA ASN A 189 -3.27 -7.88 -3.97
C ASN A 189 -3.58 -6.56 -3.25
N THR A 190 -4.61 -6.56 -2.43
CA THR A 190 -4.95 -5.45 -1.54
C THR A 190 -4.80 -5.85 -0.07
N ILE A 191 -4.47 -4.88 0.76
CA ILE A 191 -4.60 -4.95 2.21
C ILE A 191 -5.64 -3.91 2.61
N SER A 192 -6.63 -4.33 3.39
CA SER A 192 -7.77 -3.53 3.83
C SER A 192 -7.79 -3.40 5.36
N PRO A 193 -7.05 -2.41 5.91
CA PRO A 193 -7.04 -2.20 7.35
C PRO A 193 -8.34 -1.54 7.86
N THR A 194 -8.62 -1.75 9.15
CA THR A 194 -9.46 -0.86 9.96
C THR A 194 -8.67 0.38 10.39
N ILE A 195 -9.10 1.06 11.44
CA ILE A 195 -8.37 2.17 12.05
C ILE A 195 -7.01 1.69 12.54
N VAL A 196 -5.96 2.37 12.07
CA VAL A 196 -4.57 2.07 12.41
C VAL A 196 -3.98 3.20 13.25
N LEU A 197 -3.33 2.86 14.36
CA LEU A 197 -2.72 3.80 15.32
C LEU A 197 -1.40 4.36 14.78
N THR A 198 -1.47 5.05 13.65
CA THR A 198 -0.40 5.97 13.21
C THR A 198 -0.39 7.19 14.12
N GLU A 199 0.63 8.08 14.04
CA GLU A 199 0.65 9.32 14.83
C GLU A 199 -0.60 10.18 14.58
N LEU A 200 -1.06 10.28 13.32
CA LEU A 200 -2.32 10.94 12.98
C LEU A 200 -3.54 10.17 13.53
N GLY A 201 -3.51 8.86 13.45
CA GLY A 201 -4.58 8.00 13.97
C GLY A 201 -4.76 8.13 15.48
N LYS A 202 -3.67 8.20 16.24
CA LYS A 202 -3.70 8.42 17.69
C LYS A 202 -4.40 9.73 18.06
N GLN A 203 -4.11 10.81 17.31
CA GLN A 203 -4.74 12.13 17.53
C GLN A 203 -6.22 12.13 17.13
N ALA A 204 -6.55 11.58 15.97
CA ALA A 204 -7.92 11.58 15.42
C ALA A 204 -8.90 10.73 16.23
N TRP A 205 -8.40 9.70 16.90
CA TRP A 205 -9.20 8.71 17.65
C TRP A 205 -8.94 8.74 19.16
N ALA A 206 -8.46 9.87 19.69
CA ALA A 206 -8.28 10.05 21.13
C ALA A 206 -9.64 10.18 21.84
N GLY A 207 -9.70 9.73 23.11
CA GLY A 207 -10.84 9.91 24.00
C GLY A 207 -12.06 9.04 23.65
N GLU A 208 -13.25 9.51 23.99
CA GLU A 208 -14.51 8.77 23.93
C GLU A 208 -14.87 8.29 22.50
N LYS A 209 -14.57 9.11 21.48
CA LYS A 209 -14.78 8.74 20.07
C LYS A 209 -14.04 7.44 19.73
N GLY A 210 -12.79 7.34 20.14
CA GLY A 210 -11.98 6.14 19.90
C GLY A 210 -12.50 4.94 20.68
N GLU A 211 -12.86 5.11 21.94
CA GLU A 211 -13.40 4.02 22.75
C GLU A 211 -14.73 3.49 22.17
N ASN A 212 -15.59 4.37 21.66
CA ASN A 212 -16.83 3.94 21.01
C ASN A 212 -16.55 3.24 19.65
N ALA A 213 -15.56 3.68 18.89
CA ALA A 213 -15.16 3.00 17.66
C ALA A 213 -14.59 1.59 17.92
N LYS A 214 -13.80 1.39 18.97
CA LYS A 214 -13.29 0.07 19.37
C LYS A 214 -14.39 -0.94 19.69
N LYS A 215 -15.52 -0.49 20.27
CA LYS A 215 -16.68 -1.36 20.58
C LYS A 215 -17.30 -1.99 19.32
N ARG A 216 -17.09 -1.40 18.15
CA ARG A 216 -17.56 -1.91 16.85
C ARG A 216 -16.58 -2.89 16.21
N ILE A 217 -15.42 -3.09 16.80
CA ILE A 217 -14.40 -4.03 16.31
C ILE A 217 -14.41 -5.25 17.23
N PRO A 218 -14.70 -6.46 16.74
CA PRO A 218 -14.75 -7.67 17.59
C PRO A 218 -13.50 -7.92 18.43
N THR A 219 -12.30 -7.61 17.93
CA THR A 219 -11.07 -7.69 18.72
C THR A 219 -10.91 -6.60 19.76
N GLY A 220 -11.80 -5.60 19.81
CA GLY A 220 -11.87 -4.55 20.83
C GLY A 220 -10.74 -3.52 20.79
N ARG A 221 -9.95 -3.45 19.71
CA ARG A 221 -8.83 -2.53 19.58
C ARG A 221 -8.61 -2.08 18.15
N PHE A 222 -7.84 -1.02 17.98
CA PHE A 222 -7.30 -0.59 16.70
C PHE A 222 -6.07 -1.42 16.31
N ALA A 223 -5.77 -1.45 15.01
CA ALA A 223 -4.56 -2.08 14.49
C ALA A 223 -3.33 -1.19 14.73
N PHE A 224 -2.16 -1.81 14.77
CA PHE A 224 -0.88 -1.12 14.74
C PHE A 224 -0.28 -1.14 13.32
N PRO A 225 0.53 -0.13 12.94
CA PRO A 225 1.19 -0.10 11.63
C PRO A 225 2.02 -1.37 11.36
N GLU A 226 2.61 -1.96 12.38
CA GLU A 226 3.42 -3.18 12.31
C GLU A 226 2.60 -4.41 11.92
N GLU A 227 1.31 -4.47 12.28
CA GLU A 227 0.42 -5.57 11.88
C GLU A 227 0.12 -5.51 10.37
N ILE A 228 0.00 -4.29 9.83
CA ILE A 228 -0.17 -4.08 8.39
C ILE A 228 1.13 -4.40 7.64
N ALA A 229 2.26 -3.98 8.21
CA ALA A 229 3.58 -4.24 7.63
C ALA A 229 3.90 -5.76 7.60
N ALA A 230 3.52 -6.52 8.61
CA ALA A 230 3.69 -7.98 8.62
C ALA A 230 2.94 -8.66 7.46
N ALA A 231 1.71 -8.23 7.20
CA ALA A 231 0.93 -8.72 6.06
C ALA A 231 1.55 -8.31 4.71
N ALA A 232 2.07 -7.08 4.61
CA ALA A 232 2.77 -6.63 3.42
C ALA A 232 4.04 -7.45 3.14
N VAL A 233 4.84 -7.78 4.17
CA VAL A 233 6.00 -8.67 4.05
C VAL A 233 5.58 -10.05 3.52
N PHE A 234 4.52 -10.63 4.08
CA PHE A 234 4.00 -11.92 3.61
C PHE A 234 3.57 -11.85 2.14
N LEU A 235 2.74 -10.88 1.76
CA LEU A 235 2.27 -10.73 0.37
C LEU A 235 3.39 -10.41 -0.63
N ALA A 236 4.48 -9.77 -0.18
CA ALA A 236 5.65 -9.47 -0.99
C ALA A 236 6.63 -10.67 -1.12
N SER A 237 6.45 -11.72 -0.32
CA SER A 237 7.34 -12.88 -0.29
C SER A 237 6.94 -13.97 -1.29
N PRO A 238 7.84 -14.94 -1.57
CA PRO A 238 7.50 -16.14 -2.35
C PRO A 238 6.39 -17.01 -1.70
N GLY A 239 6.17 -16.89 -0.38
CA GLY A 239 5.09 -17.57 0.32
C GLY A 239 3.69 -17.20 -0.18
N ALA A 240 3.57 -16.06 -0.87
CA ALA A 240 2.31 -15.57 -1.42
C ALA A 240 2.24 -15.67 -2.96
N ASP A 241 3.02 -16.53 -3.62
CA ASP A 241 3.05 -16.61 -5.10
C ASP A 241 1.70 -17.05 -5.70
N MET A 242 0.89 -17.81 -4.96
CA MET A 242 -0.45 -18.24 -5.38
C MET A 242 -1.57 -17.33 -4.89
N ILE A 243 -1.25 -16.24 -4.18
CA ILE A 243 -2.22 -15.24 -3.73
C ILE A 243 -2.22 -14.10 -4.76
N ASN A 244 -3.28 -14.02 -5.57
CA ASN A 244 -3.41 -13.04 -6.64
C ASN A 244 -4.85 -12.54 -6.77
N GLY A 245 -5.05 -11.23 -6.70
CA GLY A 245 -6.38 -10.61 -6.72
C GLY A 245 -7.12 -10.69 -5.39
N ALA A 246 -6.44 -11.09 -4.30
CA ALA A 246 -7.03 -11.16 -2.97
C ALA A 246 -7.13 -9.76 -2.32
N ASP A 247 -8.15 -9.60 -1.49
CA ASP A 247 -8.26 -8.50 -0.53
C ASP A 247 -8.07 -9.06 0.89
N LEU A 248 -6.98 -8.68 1.53
CA LEU A 248 -6.64 -9.14 2.87
C LEU A 248 -7.14 -8.12 3.90
N LEU A 249 -8.27 -8.44 4.53
CA LEU A 249 -8.83 -7.65 5.62
C LEU A 249 -7.96 -7.79 6.88
N ILE A 250 -7.56 -6.63 7.46
CA ILE A 250 -6.87 -6.54 8.75
C ILE A 250 -7.68 -5.56 9.62
N ASP A 251 -8.86 -5.99 9.99
CA ASP A 251 -9.91 -5.13 10.54
C ASP A 251 -10.44 -5.59 11.90
N GLY A 252 -9.85 -6.63 12.49
CA GLY A 252 -10.28 -7.19 13.76
C GLY A 252 -11.68 -7.76 13.73
N GLY A 253 -12.23 -8.05 12.56
CA GLY A 253 -13.57 -8.55 12.34
C GLY A 253 -14.64 -7.47 12.17
N TYR A 254 -14.26 -6.21 11.93
CA TYR A 254 -15.23 -5.10 11.78
C TYR A 254 -16.24 -5.35 10.65
N THR A 255 -15.80 -5.89 9.51
CA THR A 255 -16.63 -6.04 8.30
C THR A 255 -17.48 -7.30 8.27
N ILE A 256 -17.37 -8.20 9.24
CA ILE A 256 -18.15 -9.44 9.29
C ILE A 256 -19.43 -9.33 10.16
N LEU A 257 -19.70 -8.16 10.75
CA LEU A 257 -20.87 -7.89 11.59
C LEU A 257 -21.94 -7.13 10.81
#